data_24d39d6eb6183f612b3d8ecca899428c
#
_entry.id   24d39d6eb6183f612b3d8ecca899428c
#
_cell.length_a   1.000
_cell.length_b   1.000
_cell.length_c   1.000
_cell.angle_alpha   90.00
_cell.angle_beta   90.00
_cell.angle_gamma   90.00
#
_symmetry.space_group_name_H-M   'P 1'
#
loop_
_entity.id
_entity.type
_entity.pdbx_description
1 polymer ?
#
loop_
_entity_poly.entity_id
_entity_poly.type
_entity_poly.pdbx_seq_one_letter_code
_entity_poly.pdbx_strand_id
1 'polypeptide(L)'
;MRVFFDSSAFVKRYVSETGTEAVLNWCDQATEIGLSAIALPEIFAAFCRLRREGKIDDTQYRQLKSLLLADIEDAAICDLTPAVLAQSIASLETNVLRGMDAIHIGSAVALKADVFISADQRQREAAVRAGLRVEVV
;
A
#
# COMPACT_ATOMS: atom_id res chain seq x y z
N MET A 1 -6.71 8.38 13.34
CA MET A 1 -5.32 8.34 12.85
C MET A 1 -5.27 8.01 11.36
N ARG A 2 -4.28 8.51 10.68
CA ARG A 2 -4.03 8.19 9.28
C ARG A 2 -3.20 6.92 9.18
N VAL A 3 -3.78 5.87 8.58
CA VAL A 3 -3.13 4.57 8.38
C VAL A 3 -2.72 4.47 6.92
N PHE A 4 -1.43 4.34 6.67
CA PHE A 4 -0.88 4.19 5.33
C PHE A 4 -0.58 2.71 5.05
N PHE A 5 -1.03 2.23 3.90
CA PHE A 5 -0.75 0.87 3.45
C PHE A 5 0.11 0.89 2.19
N ASP A 6 1.10 0.00 2.13
CA ASP A 6 1.71 -0.31 0.85
C ASP A 6 0.81 -1.27 0.05
N SER A 7 1.17 -1.55 -1.19
CA SER A 7 0.37 -2.42 -2.05
C SER A 7 0.31 -3.85 -1.54
N SER A 8 1.40 -4.37 -0.95
CA SER A 8 1.46 -5.73 -0.42
C SER A 8 0.47 -5.96 0.72
N ALA A 9 0.22 -4.94 1.51
CA ALA A 9 -0.75 -4.96 2.60
C ALA A 9 -2.17 -4.69 2.10
N PHE A 10 -2.38 -3.61 1.33
CA PHE A 10 -3.73 -3.20 0.96
C PHE A 10 -4.47 -4.19 0.06
N VAL A 11 -3.74 -4.92 -0.80
CA VAL A 11 -4.32 -5.97 -1.64
C VAL A 11 -5.01 -7.06 -0.82
N LYS A 12 -4.56 -7.29 0.42
CA LYS A 12 -5.15 -8.29 1.33
C LYS A 12 -6.59 -7.95 1.77
N ARG A 13 -7.00 -6.69 1.62
CA ARG A 13 -8.37 -6.26 1.85
C ARG A 13 -9.34 -6.88 0.84
N TYR A 14 -8.85 -7.14 -0.38
CA TYR A 14 -9.67 -7.61 -1.51
C TYR A 14 -9.46 -9.07 -1.83
N VAL A 15 -8.27 -9.58 -1.59
CA VAL A 15 -7.90 -10.98 -1.86
C VAL A 15 -7.63 -11.64 -0.51
N SER A 16 -8.46 -12.62 -0.16
CA SER A 16 -8.33 -13.34 1.12
C SER A 16 -7.02 -14.14 1.17
N GLU A 17 -6.18 -13.80 2.13
CA GLU A 17 -4.89 -14.46 2.37
C GLU A 17 -4.42 -14.21 3.80
N THR A 18 -3.25 -14.75 4.18
CA THR A 18 -2.65 -14.46 5.49
C THR A 18 -2.48 -12.95 5.67
N GLY A 19 -2.99 -12.41 6.77
CA GLY A 19 -2.94 -10.98 7.08
C GLY A 19 -4.19 -10.19 6.74
N THR A 20 -5.14 -10.75 6.01
CA THR A 20 -6.39 -10.07 5.63
C THR A 20 -7.14 -9.54 6.84
N GLU A 21 -7.31 -10.34 7.89
CA GLU A 21 -8.01 -9.93 9.10
C GLU A 21 -7.33 -8.74 9.77
N ALA A 22 -6.01 -8.76 9.86
CA ALA A 22 -5.24 -7.64 10.42
C ALA A 22 -5.39 -6.37 9.59
N VAL A 23 -5.37 -6.47 8.26
CA VAL A 23 -5.61 -5.33 7.37
C VAL A 23 -6.99 -4.74 7.58
N LEU A 24 -8.03 -5.58 7.65
CA LEU A 24 -9.40 -5.11 7.89
C LEU A 24 -9.50 -4.38 9.23
N ASN A 25 -8.87 -4.91 10.28
CA ASN A 25 -8.85 -4.25 11.58
C ASN A 25 -8.18 -2.88 11.53
N TRP A 26 -7.07 -2.75 10.79
CA TRP A 26 -6.41 -1.45 10.62
C TRP A 26 -7.27 -0.48 9.80
N CYS A 27 -7.97 -0.96 8.78
CA CYS A 27 -8.93 -0.14 8.03
C CYS A 27 -10.05 0.40 8.93
N ASP A 28 -10.57 -0.44 9.82
CA ASP A 28 -11.64 -0.04 10.75
C ASP A 28 -11.18 1.00 11.78
N GLN A 29 -9.92 0.96 12.19
CA GLN A 29 -9.34 1.92 13.12
C GLN A 29 -8.95 3.25 12.46
N ALA A 30 -8.79 3.27 11.15
CA ALA A 30 -8.33 4.45 10.42
C ALA A 30 -9.43 5.51 10.35
N THR A 31 -9.08 6.76 10.67
CA THR A 31 -9.91 7.91 10.32
C THR A 31 -9.68 8.30 8.86
N GLU A 32 -8.49 8.00 8.34
CA GLU A 32 -8.14 8.21 6.94
C GLU A 32 -7.18 7.12 6.49
N ILE A 33 -7.45 6.52 5.33
CA ILE A 33 -6.56 5.57 4.67
C ILE A 33 -5.67 6.33 3.70
N GLY A 34 -4.36 6.18 3.86
CA GLY A 34 -3.37 6.76 2.95
C GLY A 34 -2.78 5.71 2.02
N LEU A 35 -2.60 6.07 0.76
CA LEU A 35 -1.99 5.23 -0.27
C LEU A 35 -1.10 6.08 -1.17
N SER A 36 -0.05 5.46 -1.73
CA SER A 36 0.65 6.05 -2.86
C SER A 36 -0.18 5.93 -4.14
N ALA A 37 -0.05 6.89 -5.04
CA ALA A 37 -0.65 6.81 -6.37
C ALA A 37 -0.25 5.52 -7.11
N ILE A 38 0.94 4.98 -6.86
CA ILE A 38 1.39 3.72 -7.50
C ILE A 38 0.70 2.48 -6.94
N ALA A 39 0.01 2.58 -5.81
CA ALA A 39 -0.73 1.45 -5.25
C ALA A 39 -1.83 0.95 -6.21
N LEU A 40 -2.49 1.87 -6.93
CA LEU A 40 -3.54 1.49 -7.89
C LEU A 40 -3.03 0.55 -8.97
N PRO A 41 -2.04 0.93 -9.80
CA PRO A 41 -1.56 0.03 -10.85
C PRO A 41 -0.95 -1.25 -10.28
N GLU A 42 -0.31 -1.21 -9.11
CA GLU A 42 0.24 -2.42 -8.50
C GLU A 42 -0.85 -3.41 -8.07
N ILE A 43 -1.91 -2.93 -7.44
CA ILE A 43 -3.03 -3.78 -7.02
C ILE A 43 -3.80 -4.31 -8.22
N PHE A 44 -4.05 -3.47 -9.22
CA PHE A 44 -4.66 -3.93 -10.49
C PHE A 44 -3.80 -4.96 -11.20
N ALA A 45 -2.47 -4.82 -11.17
CA ALA A 45 -1.57 -5.82 -11.71
C ALA A 45 -1.74 -7.18 -11.01
N ALA A 46 -1.92 -7.17 -9.68
CA ALA A 46 -2.21 -8.38 -8.91
C ALA A 46 -3.57 -8.99 -9.30
N PHE A 47 -4.61 -8.19 -9.43
CA PHE A 47 -5.94 -8.67 -9.88
C PHE A 47 -5.90 -9.26 -11.29
N CYS A 48 -5.23 -8.61 -12.21
CA CYS A 48 -5.08 -9.08 -13.59
C CYS A 48 -4.28 -10.39 -13.64
N ARG A 49 -3.25 -10.53 -12.81
CA ARG A 49 -2.49 -11.78 -12.71
C ARG A 49 -3.37 -12.94 -12.21
N LEU A 50 -4.16 -12.72 -11.16
CA LEU A 50 -5.08 -13.74 -10.65
C LEU A 50 -6.07 -14.19 -11.72
N ARG A 51 -6.59 -13.26 -12.52
CA ARG A 51 -7.49 -13.58 -13.62
C ARG A 51 -6.80 -14.40 -14.70
N ARG A 52 -5.58 -14.01 -15.12
CA ARG A 52 -4.80 -14.78 -16.11
C ARG A 52 -4.47 -16.19 -15.65
N GLU A 53 -4.22 -16.36 -14.35
CA GLU A 53 -3.92 -17.66 -13.74
C GLU A 53 -5.18 -18.49 -13.47
N GLY A 54 -6.36 -17.98 -13.79
CA GLY A 54 -7.63 -18.67 -13.58
C GLY A 54 -8.08 -18.77 -12.13
N LYS A 55 -7.45 -18.01 -11.23
CA LYS A 55 -7.79 -18.00 -9.79
C LYS A 55 -9.04 -17.17 -9.48
N ILE A 56 -9.36 -16.22 -10.35
CA ILE A 56 -10.60 -15.47 -10.37
C ILE A 56 -11.15 -15.41 -11.80
N ASP A 57 -12.47 -15.32 -11.94
CA ASP A 57 -13.13 -15.13 -13.23
C ASP A 57 -13.35 -13.64 -13.54
N ASP A 58 -13.91 -13.35 -14.73
CA ASP A 58 -14.17 -11.97 -15.15
C ASP A 58 -15.17 -11.25 -14.25
N THR A 59 -16.15 -11.95 -13.72
CA THR A 59 -17.14 -11.37 -12.81
C THR A 59 -16.50 -10.98 -11.49
N GLN A 60 -15.67 -11.86 -10.93
CA GLN A 60 -14.92 -11.59 -9.71
C GLN A 60 -13.94 -10.42 -9.91
N TYR A 61 -13.26 -10.37 -11.05
CA TYR A 61 -12.37 -9.26 -11.38
C TYR A 61 -13.12 -7.92 -11.39
N ARG A 62 -14.28 -7.86 -12.04
CA ARG A 62 -15.11 -6.65 -12.08
C ARG A 62 -15.57 -6.22 -10.70
N GLN A 63 -15.92 -7.18 -9.83
CA GLN A 63 -16.30 -6.90 -8.44
C GLN A 63 -15.14 -6.30 -7.65
N LEU A 64 -13.94 -6.89 -7.75
CA LEU A 64 -12.73 -6.38 -7.08
C LEU A 64 -12.38 -4.98 -7.58
N LYS A 65 -12.45 -4.75 -8.87
CA LYS A 65 -12.24 -3.44 -9.49
C LYS A 65 -13.20 -2.38 -8.91
N SER A 66 -14.48 -2.70 -8.84
CA SER A 66 -15.50 -1.78 -8.32
C SER A 66 -15.26 -1.44 -6.85
N LEU A 67 -14.90 -2.45 -6.04
CA LEU A 67 -14.62 -2.25 -4.62
C LEU A 67 -13.39 -1.35 -4.40
N LEU A 68 -12.30 -1.62 -5.12
CA LEU A 68 -11.08 -0.83 -5.00
C LEU A 68 -11.31 0.62 -5.43
N LEU A 69 -11.98 0.84 -6.57
CA LEU A 69 -12.25 2.19 -7.05
C LEU A 69 -13.15 2.98 -6.11
N ALA A 70 -14.12 2.32 -5.46
CA ALA A 70 -14.95 2.96 -4.45
C ALA A 70 -14.14 3.36 -3.20
N ASP A 71 -13.27 2.48 -2.71
CA ASP A 71 -12.43 2.77 -1.54
C ASP A 71 -11.46 3.93 -1.80
N ILE A 72 -10.95 4.04 -3.03
CA ILE A 72 -10.01 5.10 -3.41
C ILE A 72 -10.65 6.47 -3.39
N GLU A 73 -11.94 6.59 -3.65
CA GLU A 73 -12.65 7.88 -3.59
C GLU A 73 -12.55 8.53 -2.21
N ASP A 74 -12.51 7.71 -1.16
CA ASP A 74 -12.44 8.19 0.22
C ASP A 74 -11.03 8.19 0.81
N ALA A 75 -10.04 7.67 0.09
CA ALA A 75 -8.67 7.57 0.55
C ALA A 75 -7.86 8.84 0.25
N ALA A 76 -6.84 9.08 1.07
CA ALA A 76 -5.81 10.09 0.78
C ALA A 76 -4.77 9.47 -0.15
N ILE A 77 -4.78 9.87 -1.41
CA ILE A 77 -3.83 9.40 -2.43
C ILE A 77 -2.69 10.39 -2.55
N CYS A 78 -1.47 9.92 -2.34
CA CYS A 78 -0.27 10.75 -2.46
C CYS A 78 0.30 10.67 -3.86
N ASP A 79 0.38 11.81 -4.55
CA ASP A 79 0.98 11.92 -5.86
C ASP A 79 2.51 11.85 -5.80
N LEU A 80 3.15 11.60 -6.93
CA LEU A 80 4.60 11.55 -7.08
C LEU A 80 5.17 12.98 -7.21
N THR A 81 5.29 13.65 -6.07
CA THR A 81 5.85 15.01 -6.02
C THR A 81 7.39 14.96 -5.93
N PRO A 82 8.09 16.08 -6.18
CA PRO A 82 9.53 16.15 -5.95
C PRO A 82 9.94 15.76 -4.52
N ALA A 83 9.15 16.13 -3.52
CA ALA A 83 9.43 15.77 -2.12
C ALA A 83 9.33 14.25 -1.90
N VAL A 84 8.32 13.60 -2.48
CA VAL A 84 8.17 12.13 -2.42
C VAL A 84 9.35 11.45 -3.09
N LEU A 85 9.77 11.93 -4.28
CA LEU A 85 10.89 11.34 -5.01
C LEU A 85 12.21 11.52 -4.24
N ALA A 86 12.45 12.69 -3.65
CA ALA A 86 13.64 12.94 -2.84
C ALA A 86 13.72 12.01 -1.63
N GLN A 87 12.62 11.81 -0.90
CA GLN A 87 12.54 10.89 0.23
C GLN A 87 12.73 9.43 -0.22
N SER A 88 12.20 9.07 -1.37
CA SER A 88 12.37 7.72 -1.96
C SER A 88 13.85 7.45 -2.27
N ILE A 89 14.55 8.42 -2.86
CA ILE A 89 15.98 8.32 -3.16
C ILE A 89 16.77 8.16 -1.86
N ALA A 90 16.48 8.95 -0.83
CA ALA A 90 17.15 8.85 0.46
C ALA A 90 16.98 7.46 1.09
N SER A 91 15.79 6.87 0.99
CA SER A 91 15.53 5.51 1.48
C SER A 91 16.33 4.46 0.69
N LEU A 92 16.45 4.61 -0.63
CA LEU A 92 17.23 3.71 -1.49
C LEU A 92 18.73 3.75 -1.17
N GLU A 93 19.25 4.92 -0.81
CA GLU A 93 20.67 5.10 -0.49
C GLU A 93 21.09 4.39 0.81
N THR A 94 20.17 4.14 1.72
CA THR A 94 20.45 3.59 3.05
C THR A 94 19.80 2.22 3.30
N ASN A 95 19.08 1.66 2.33
CA ASN A 95 18.37 0.40 2.48
C ASN A 95 18.44 -0.44 1.20
N VAL A 96 18.28 -1.75 1.35
CA VAL A 96 18.11 -2.67 0.21
C VAL A 96 16.62 -2.71 -0.15
N LEU A 97 16.21 -1.92 -1.14
CA LEU A 97 14.81 -1.75 -1.56
C LEU A 97 14.70 -1.72 -3.08
N ARG A 98 13.50 -2.03 -3.58
CA ARG A 98 13.13 -1.71 -4.95
C ARG A 98 12.64 -0.25 -5.02
N GLY A 99 12.72 0.35 -6.21
CA GLY A 99 12.29 1.74 -6.40
C GLY A 99 10.83 2.00 -6.01
N MET A 100 9.92 1.09 -6.39
CA MET A 100 8.49 1.22 -6.05
C MET A 100 8.25 1.13 -4.53
N ASP A 101 8.98 0.26 -3.83
CA ASP A 101 8.88 0.14 -2.38
C ASP A 101 9.32 1.44 -1.68
N ALA A 102 10.38 2.05 -2.19
CA ALA A 102 10.86 3.35 -1.69
C ALA A 102 9.82 4.47 -1.91
N ILE A 103 9.07 4.42 -3.01
CA ILE A 103 8.00 5.40 -3.30
C ILE A 103 6.86 5.29 -2.28
N HIS A 104 6.48 4.09 -1.84
CA HIS A 104 5.49 3.95 -0.78
C HIS A 104 5.95 4.62 0.52
N ILE A 105 7.21 4.43 0.90
CA ILE A 105 7.79 5.06 2.09
C ILE A 105 7.79 6.58 1.94
N GLY A 106 8.26 7.11 0.81
CA GLY A 106 8.26 8.53 0.52
C GLY A 106 6.86 9.14 0.56
N SER A 107 5.88 8.42 0.05
CA SER A 107 4.47 8.82 0.09
C SER A 107 3.92 8.88 1.52
N ALA A 108 4.23 7.86 2.33
CA ALA A 108 3.80 7.82 3.72
C ALA A 108 4.41 8.97 4.56
N VAL A 109 5.66 9.28 4.33
CA VAL A 109 6.32 10.43 4.98
C VAL A 109 5.66 11.74 4.57
N ALA A 110 5.40 11.93 3.27
CA ALA A 110 4.77 13.15 2.74
C ALA A 110 3.34 13.33 3.27
N LEU A 111 2.57 12.25 3.42
CA LEU A 111 1.23 12.28 4.00
C LEU A 111 1.24 12.40 5.53
N LYS A 112 2.39 12.34 6.17
CA LYS A 112 2.51 12.34 7.64
C LYS A 112 1.66 11.22 8.25
N ALA A 113 1.83 10.01 7.75
CA ALA A 113 1.11 8.83 8.24
C ALA A 113 1.41 8.58 9.71
N ASP A 114 0.39 8.22 10.48
CA ASP A 114 0.55 7.83 11.88
C ASP A 114 1.09 6.41 12.01
N VAL A 115 0.75 5.54 11.06
CA VAL A 115 1.26 4.16 11.01
C VAL A 115 1.40 3.71 9.56
N PHE A 116 2.45 2.95 9.29
CA PHE A 116 2.76 2.34 8.00
C PHE A 116 2.57 0.83 8.09
N ILE A 117 1.71 0.29 7.24
CA ILE A 117 1.36 -1.13 7.24
C ILE A 117 1.95 -1.80 5.99
N SER A 118 2.75 -2.84 6.19
CA SER A 118 3.37 -3.61 5.11
C SER A 118 3.53 -5.08 5.48
N ALA A 119 3.40 -5.95 4.49
CA ALA A 119 3.72 -7.36 4.60
C ALA A 119 5.20 -7.65 4.29
N ASP A 120 5.92 -6.70 3.76
CA ASP A 120 7.32 -6.84 3.32
C ASP A 120 8.30 -6.39 4.40
N GLN A 121 9.18 -7.31 4.85
CA GLN A 121 10.13 -7.02 5.93
C GLN A 121 11.12 -5.91 5.57
N ARG A 122 11.68 -5.92 4.36
CA ARG A 122 12.66 -4.92 3.93
C ARG A 122 12.04 -3.53 3.87
N GLN A 123 10.80 -3.46 3.42
CA GLN A 123 10.05 -2.20 3.37
C GLN A 123 9.74 -1.68 4.78
N ARG A 124 9.36 -2.58 5.72
CA ARG A 124 9.15 -2.19 7.12
C ARG A 124 10.42 -1.65 7.76
N GLU A 125 11.57 -2.32 7.55
CA GLU A 125 12.86 -1.87 8.10
C GLU A 125 13.23 -0.47 7.57
N ALA A 126 13.05 -0.24 6.30
CA ALA A 126 13.31 1.06 5.68
C ALA A 126 12.34 2.14 6.19
N ALA A 127 11.08 1.81 6.39
CA ALA A 127 10.07 2.72 6.93
C ALA A 127 10.40 3.15 8.37
N VAL A 128 10.87 2.23 9.20
CA VAL A 128 11.35 2.54 10.57
C VAL A 128 12.51 3.55 10.52
N ARG A 129 13.46 3.33 9.63
CA ARG A 129 14.60 4.27 9.46
C ARG A 129 14.16 5.63 8.94
N ALA A 130 13.06 5.70 8.22
CA ALA A 130 12.47 6.97 7.77
C ALA A 130 11.65 7.68 8.87
N GLY A 131 11.55 7.10 10.05
CA GLY A 131 10.84 7.69 11.20
C GLY A 131 9.37 7.31 11.32
N LEU A 132 8.90 6.33 10.55
CA LEU A 132 7.51 5.89 10.59
C LEU A 132 7.29 4.83 11.68
N ARG A 133 6.14 4.88 12.34
CA ARG A 133 5.65 3.73 13.12
C ARG A 133 5.18 2.65 12.14
N VAL A 134 5.61 1.42 12.36
CA VAL A 134 5.40 0.32 11.41
C VAL A 134 4.70 -0.84 12.10
N GLU A 135 3.74 -1.44 11.38
CA GLU A 135 3.08 -2.66 11.82
C GLU A 135 3.08 -3.69 10.69
N VAL A 136 3.13 -4.95 11.06
CA VAL A 136 3.14 -6.09 10.13
C VAL A 136 1.73 -6.65 9.94
N VAL A 137 1.45 -7.11 8.73
CA VAL A 137 0.24 -7.85 8.38
C VAL A 137 0.53 -9.09 7.55
#